data_79caeccf5271fe51279af88a41b878d5
#
_entry.id   79caeccf5271fe51279af88a41b878d5
#
_cell.length_a   1.000
_cell.length_b   1.000
_cell.length_c   1.000
_cell.angle_alpha   90.00
_cell.angle_beta   90.00
_cell.angle_gamma   90.00
#
_symmetry.space_group_name_H-M   'P 1'
#
loop_
_entity.id
_entity.type
_entity.pdbx_description
1 polymer ?
#
loop_
_entity_poly.entity_id
_entity_poly.type
_entity_poly.pdbx_seq_one_letter_code
_entity_poly.pdbx_strand_id
1 'polypeptide(L)'
;MVYETDNSEAVEMRHIISILLENEAGALSRVAGLFSARAYNIESLTVAPTDDPSLSRMTLVTTGTDEIVEQVCKQLNKLVDVVKLVNLTDDVHVERELILIKVKAENEQRDEVKRIVDIFHGHVIDMTDTTYTIEVTGDSEKIDALLKALHHITMLEVVRSGQLGMGRGSSGMV
;
A
#
# COMPACT_ATOMS: atom_id res chain seq x y z
N MET A 1 38.66 -28.79 -10.35
CA MET A 1 37.24 -28.70 -10.68
C MET A 1 36.62 -27.85 -9.58
N VAL A 2 36.54 -26.54 -9.81
CA VAL A 2 36.03 -25.57 -8.84
C VAL A 2 34.52 -25.49 -9.11
N TYR A 3 33.71 -25.94 -8.17
CA TYR A 3 32.25 -25.70 -8.20
C TYR A 3 32.04 -24.23 -7.83
N GLU A 4 31.77 -23.39 -8.83
CA GLU A 4 31.14 -22.11 -8.60
C GLU A 4 29.71 -22.40 -8.10
N THR A 5 29.51 -22.21 -6.81
CA THR A 5 28.16 -22.07 -6.27
C THR A 5 27.62 -20.73 -6.76
N ASP A 6 26.75 -20.78 -7.76
CA ASP A 6 25.93 -19.66 -8.18
C ASP A 6 25.03 -19.28 -7.00
N ASN A 7 25.53 -18.37 -6.16
CA ASN A 7 24.80 -17.81 -5.05
C ASN A 7 24.09 -16.56 -5.57
N SER A 8 23.14 -16.76 -6.51
CA SER A 8 22.18 -15.71 -6.84
C SER A 8 21.31 -15.51 -5.60
N GLU A 9 21.69 -14.57 -4.75
CA GLU A 9 20.80 -14.10 -3.68
C GLU A 9 19.51 -13.69 -4.34
N ALA A 10 18.43 -14.43 -4.04
CA ALA A 10 17.10 -14.13 -4.54
C ALA A 10 16.73 -12.72 -4.06
N VAL A 11 16.57 -11.80 -5.00
CA VAL A 11 16.28 -10.40 -4.69
C VAL A 11 14.85 -10.31 -4.16
N GLU A 12 14.72 -9.89 -2.92
CA GLU A 12 13.41 -9.55 -2.37
C GLU A 12 12.91 -8.25 -2.99
N MET A 13 11.71 -8.30 -3.55
CA MET A 13 11.05 -7.16 -4.17
C MET A 13 9.69 -6.92 -3.53
N ARG A 14 9.23 -5.67 -3.62
CA ARG A 14 7.88 -5.28 -3.23
C ARG A 14 6.89 -5.71 -4.31
N HIS A 15 5.85 -6.42 -3.91
CA HIS A 15 4.77 -6.87 -4.78
C HIS A 15 3.44 -6.26 -4.37
N ILE A 16 2.64 -5.88 -5.36
CA ILE A 16 1.28 -5.37 -5.18
C ILE A 16 0.29 -6.33 -5.85
N ILE A 17 -0.59 -6.89 -5.04
CA ILE A 17 -1.55 -7.90 -5.47
C ILE A 17 -2.96 -7.36 -5.29
N SER A 18 -3.75 -7.45 -6.35
CA SER A 18 -5.15 -7.07 -6.32
C SER A 18 -6.04 -8.29 -6.33
N ILE A 19 -7.02 -8.34 -5.43
CA ILE A 19 -7.88 -9.49 -5.19
C ILE A 19 -9.33 -9.03 -5.18
N LEU A 20 -10.17 -9.68 -5.95
CA LEU A 20 -11.62 -9.57 -5.88
C LEU A 20 -12.14 -10.72 -5.01
N LEU A 21 -12.85 -10.39 -3.95
CA LEU A 21 -13.35 -11.33 -2.94
C LEU A 21 -14.86 -11.26 -2.86
N GLU A 22 -15.50 -12.37 -2.48
CA GLU A 22 -16.87 -12.33 -1.95
C GLU A 22 -16.89 -11.50 -0.66
N ASN A 23 -17.87 -10.59 -0.56
CA ASN A 23 -18.05 -9.70 0.59
C ASN A 23 -18.79 -10.43 1.72
N GLU A 24 -18.18 -11.50 2.23
CA GLU A 24 -18.74 -12.35 3.26
C GLU A 24 -17.90 -12.35 4.55
N ALA A 25 -18.56 -12.68 5.65
CA ALA A 25 -17.89 -12.78 6.94
C ALA A 25 -16.80 -13.86 6.91
N GLY A 26 -15.59 -13.49 7.31
CA GLY A 26 -14.44 -14.40 7.36
C GLY A 26 -13.56 -14.44 6.11
N ALA A 27 -13.98 -13.88 4.96
CA ALA A 27 -13.17 -13.85 3.75
C ALA A 27 -11.80 -13.19 3.99
N LEU A 28 -11.78 -12.01 4.60
CA LEU A 28 -10.54 -11.32 5.00
C LEU A 28 -9.69 -12.17 5.95
N SER A 29 -10.31 -12.83 6.94
CA SER A 29 -9.60 -13.66 7.91
C SER A 29 -8.93 -14.86 7.24
N ARG A 30 -9.54 -15.46 6.23
CA ARG A 30 -8.96 -16.56 5.47
C ARG A 30 -7.75 -16.12 4.65
N VAL A 31 -7.82 -14.96 4.01
CA VAL A 31 -6.68 -14.37 3.30
C VAL A 31 -5.54 -14.08 4.27
N ALA A 32 -5.79 -13.34 5.35
CA ALA A 32 -4.78 -13.00 6.36
C ALA A 32 -4.19 -14.26 7.03
N GLY A 33 -5.02 -15.26 7.31
CA GLY A 33 -4.59 -16.54 7.89
C GLY A 33 -3.63 -17.32 6.99
N LEU A 34 -3.78 -17.23 5.66
CA LEU A 34 -2.88 -17.85 4.70
C LEU A 34 -1.47 -17.25 4.78
N PHE A 35 -1.35 -15.92 4.91
CA PHE A 35 -0.08 -15.23 5.10
C PHE A 35 0.55 -15.59 6.44
N SER A 36 -0.23 -15.53 7.53
CA SER A 36 0.22 -15.86 8.88
C SER A 36 0.74 -17.28 8.99
N ALA A 37 0.05 -18.27 8.38
CA ALA A 37 0.43 -19.68 8.43
C ALA A 37 1.77 -19.97 7.74
N ARG A 38 2.25 -19.07 6.89
CA ARG A 38 3.51 -19.19 6.13
C ARG A 38 4.57 -18.19 6.54
N ALA A 39 4.31 -17.41 7.59
CA ALA A 39 5.18 -16.36 8.06
C ALA A 39 5.51 -15.29 6.99
N TYR A 40 4.61 -15.07 6.02
CA TYR A 40 4.73 -13.98 5.06
C TYR A 40 4.24 -12.68 5.69
N ASN A 41 5.00 -11.60 5.49
CA ASN A 41 4.62 -10.29 5.98
C ASN A 41 3.65 -9.59 5.02
N ILE A 42 2.61 -8.98 5.58
CA ILE A 42 1.74 -8.03 4.87
C ILE A 42 2.18 -6.62 5.26
N GLU A 43 2.72 -5.86 4.32
CA GLU A 43 3.16 -4.48 4.56
C GLU A 43 1.97 -3.52 4.60
N SER A 44 1.03 -3.70 3.68
CA SER A 44 -0.21 -2.94 3.64
C SER A 44 -1.36 -3.78 3.11
N LEU A 45 -2.55 -3.47 3.60
CA LEU A 45 -3.78 -4.15 3.20
C LEU A 45 -4.92 -3.15 3.21
N THR A 46 -5.55 -2.98 2.05
CA THR A 46 -6.71 -2.13 1.88
C THR A 46 -7.85 -2.96 1.32
N VAL A 47 -9.03 -2.88 1.91
CA VAL A 47 -10.21 -3.60 1.45
C VAL A 47 -11.46 -2.71 1.56
N ALA A 48 -12.28 -2.73 0.52
CA ALA A 48 -13.57 -2.05 0.49
C ALA A 48 -14.53 -2.77 -0.45
N PRO A 49 -15.86 -2.66 -0.23
CA PRO A 49 -16.85 -3.12 -1.20
C PRO A 49 -16.66 -2.44 -2.56
N THR A 50 -17.04 -3.14 -3.62
CA THR A 50 -17.10 -2.58 -4.98
C THR A 50 -18.48 -1.93 -5.23
N ASP A 51 -18.77 -1.57 -6.47
CA ASP A 51 -20.10 -1.16 -6.92
C ASP A 51 -21.12 -2.32 -6.84
N ASP A 52 -20.65 -3.58 -6.92
CA ASP A 52 -21.42 -4.76 -6.53
C ASP A 52 -21.22 -5.01 -5.02
N PRO A 53 -22.28 -4.84 -4.19
CA PRO A 53 -22.17 -5.01 -2.73
C PRO A 53 -21.86 -6.44 -2.28
N SER A 54 -21.99 -7.44 -3.18
CA SER A 54 -21.62 -8.83 -2.91
C SER A 54 -20.11 -9.06 -3.03
N LEU A 55 -19.36 -8.11 -3.59
CA LEU A 55 -17.94 -8.19 -3.85
C LEU A 55 -17.14 -7.10 -3.13
N SER A 56 -15.98 -7.48 -2.64
CA SER A 56 -14.97 -6.56 -2.08
C SER A 56 -13.68 -6.59 -2.91
N ARG A 57 -13.10 -5.42 -3.09
CA ARG A 57 -11.77 -5.28 -3.68
C ARG A 57 -10.73 -5.12 -2.58
N MET A 58 -9.73 -5.97 -2.61
CA MET A 58 -8.57 -5.91 -1.72
C MET A 58 -7.32 -5.60 -2.53
N THR A 59 -6.50 -4.69 -2.01
CA THR A 59 -5.12 -4.50 -2.48
C THR A 59 -4.19 -4.86 -1.34
N LEU A 60 -3.25 -5.75 -1.60
CA LEU A 60 -2.29 -6.26 -0.64
C LEU A 60 -0.88 -5.97 -1.15
N VAL A 61 -0.02 -5.46 -0.27
CA VAL A 61 1.41 -5.27 -0.53
C VAL A 61 2.21 -6.19 0.37
N THR A 62 3.16 -6.88 -0.21
CA THR A 62 4.09 -7.78 0.49
C THR A 62 5.48 -7.68 -0.13
N THR A 63 6.51 -8.06 0.61
CA THR A 63 7.89 -8.19 0.12
C THR A 63 8.29 -9.66 0.11
N GLY A 64 8.93 -10.08 -0.96
CA GLY A 64 9.42 -11.45 -1.14
C GLY A 64 10.05 -11.65 -2.50
N THR A 65 10.56 -12.86 -2.74
CA THR A 65 11.02 -13.25 -4.07
C THR A 65 9.86 -13.59 -4.98
N ASP A 66 10.07 -13.56 -6.29
CA ASP A 66 9.03 -13.88 -7.29
C ASP A 66 8.43 -15.28 -7.05
N GLU A 67 9.27 -16.27 -6.70
CA GLU A 67 8.81 -17.62 -6.43
C GLU A 67 7.89 -17.70 -5.19
N ILE A 68 8.23 -16.96 -4.14
CA ILE A 68 7.42 -16.88 -2.92
C ILE A 68 6.06 -16.26 -3.24
N VAL A 69 6.06 -15.14 -3.96
CA VAL A 69 4.84 -14.42 -4.31
C VAL A 69 3.98 -15.23 -5.27
N GLU A 70 4.58 -15.94 -6.25
CA GLU A 70 3.86 -16.86 -7.12
C GLU A 70 3.15 -17.98 -6.31
N GLN A 71 3.84 -18.54 -5.31
CA GLN A 71 3.25 -19.53 -4.41
C GLN A 71 2.09 -18.95 -3.60
N VAL A 72 2.24 -17.74 -3.08
CA VAL A 72 1.17 -17.01 -2.38
C VAL A 72 -0.04 -16.83 -3.29
N CYS A 73 0.14 -16.36 -4.51
CA CYS A 73 -0.94 -16.17 -5.48
C CYS A 73 -1.65 -17.49 -5.83
N LYS A 74 -0.89 -18.58 -6.01
CA LYS A 74 -1.45 -19.92 -6.24
C LYS A 74 -2.30 -20.42 -5.07
N GLN A 75 -1.91 -20.10 -3.83
CA GLN A 75 -2.67 -20.52 -2.65
C GLN A 75 -3.90 -19.62 -2.45
N LEU A 76 -3.80 -18.32 -2.69
CA LEU A 76 -4.93 -17.39 -2.64
C LEU A 76 -6.02 -17.77 -3.63
N ASN A 77 -5.65 -18.15 -4.86
CA ASN A 77 -6.58 -18.62 -5.89
C ASN A 77 -7.33 -19.91 -5.53
N LYS A 78 -6.90 -20.64 -4.49
CA LYS A 78 -7.60 -21.84 -4.00
C LYS A 78 -8.66 -21.52 -2.93
N LEU A 79 -8.66 -20.30 -2.39
CA LEU A 79 -9.68 -19.88 -1.43
C LEU A 79 -11.00 -19.70 -2.15
N VAL A 80 -12.06 -20.28 -1.58
CA VAL A 80 -13.41 -20.26 -2.17
C VAL A 80 -13.95 -18.84 -2.34
N ASP A 81 -13.54 -17.93 -1.46
CA ASP A 81 -13.98 -16.53 -1.49
C ASP A 81 -13.25 -15.68 -2.54
N VAL A 82 -12.16 -16.16 -3.13
CA VAL A 82 -11.38 -15.42 -4.13
C VAL A 82 -11.99 -15.62 -5.50
N VAL A 83 -12.60 -14.57 -6.02
CA VAL A 83 -13.23 -14.55 -7.34
C VAL A 83 -12.18 -14.34 -8.44
N LYS A 84 -11.24 -13.41 -8.21
CA LYS A 84 -10.18 -13.07 -9.16
C LYS A 84 -8.97 -12.50 -8.42
N LEU A 85 -7.78 -12.80 -8.92
CA LEU A 85 -6.52 -12.29 -8.40
C LEU A 85 -5.65 -11.84 -9.57
N VAL A 86 -4.99 -10.68 -9.41
CA VAL A 86 -3.99 -10.15 -10.36
C VAL A 86 -2.78 -9.67 -9.58
N ASN A 87 -1.59 -10.15 -9.96
CA ASN A 87 -0.33 -9.56 -9.53
C ASN A 87 -0.10 -8.30 -10.39
N LEU A 88 -0.24 -7.12 -9.78
CA LEU A 88 -0.10 -5.85 -10.49
C LEU A 88 1.37 -5.45 -10.70
N THR A 89 2.31 -6.09 -9.99
CA THR A 89 3.74 -5.78 -10.10
C THR A 89 4.26 -6.03 -11.51
N ASP A 90 3.74 -7.07 -12.18
CA ASP A 90 4.18 -7.51 -13.50
C ASP A 90 3.59 -6.65 -14.63
N ASP A 91 2.58 -5.85 -14.33
CA ASP A 91 1.83 -5.06 -15.30
C ASP A 91 1.93 -3.56 -15.04
N VAL A 92 1.70 -2.76 -16.08
CA VAL A 92 1.59 -1.30 -15.93
C VAL A 92 0.30 -0.99 -15.16
N HIS A 93 0.46 -0.44 -13.97
CA HIS A 93 -0.65 -0.13 -13.07
C HIS A 93 -0.59 1.29 -12.51
N VAL A 94 -1.63 1.68 -11.82
CA VAL A 94 -1.71 2.90 -11.01
C VAL A 94 -1.83 2.46 -9.56
N GLU A 95 -1.01 3.02 -8.68
CA GLU A 95 -1.19 2.89 -7.24
C GLU A 95 -1.34 4.26 -6.59
N ARG A 96 -2.12 4.30 -5.54
CA ARG A 96 -2.36 5.50 -4.73
C ARG A 96 -2.54 5.12 -3.27
N GLU A 97 -2.06 5.99 -2.43
CA GLU A 97 -2.23 5.93 -0.98
C GLU A 97 -2.60 7.32 -0.47
N LEU A 98 -3.44 7.38 0.55
CA LEU A 98 -3.73 8.59 1.31
C LEU A 98 -2.94 8.54 2.62
N ILE A 99 -2.26 9.63 2.94
CA ILE A 99 -1.58 9.82 4.21
C ILE A 99 -2.13 11.04 4.93
N LEU A 100 -2.35 10.91 6.24
CA LEU A 100 -2.64 12.01 7.16
C LEU A 100 -1.44 12.17 8.10
N ILE A 101 -0.92 13.38 8.21
CA ILE A 101 0.22 13.71 9.05
C ILE A 101 -0.12 14.89 9.94
N LYS A 102 -0.05 14.69 11.24
CA LYS A 102 -0.14 15.78 12.22
C LYS A 102 1.25 16.22 12.60
N VAL A 103 1.57 17.47 12.37
CA VAL A 103 2.87 18.06 12.67
C VAL A 103 2.75 19.19 13.67
N LYS A 104 3.79 19.38 14.50
CA LYS A 104 3.96 20.60 15.26
C LYS A 104 4.46 21.69 14.31
N ALA A 105 3.78 22.83 14.27
CA ALA A 105 4.09 23.93 13.39
C ALA A 105 3.84 25.26 14.11
N GLU A 106 4.90 25.87 14.59
CA GLU A 106 4.88 27.15 15.31
C GLU A 106 5.71 28.19 14.53
N ASN A 107 5.31 29.45 14.59
CA ASN A 107 6.03 30.58 14.02
C ASN A 107 6.45 30.34 12.53
N GLU A 108 7.73 30.45 12.25
CA GLU A 108 8.30 30.31 10.90
C GLU A 108 8.12 28.90 10.30
N GLN A 109 8.01 27.87 11.15
CA GLN A 109 7.75 26.50 10.69
C GLN A 109 6.40 26.37 9.98
N ARG A 110 5.43 27.22 10.29
CA ARG A 110 4.10 27.22 9.65
C ARG A 110 4.20 27.47 8.15
N ASP A 111 4.99 28.46 7.76
CA ASP A 111 5.18 28.82 6.34
C ASP A 111 5.99 27.75 5.62
N GLU A 112 6.97 27.15 6.29
CA GLU A 112 7.76 26.05 5.74
C GLU A 112 6.91 24.80 5.50
N VAL A 113 6.14 24.36 6.49
CA VAL A 113 5.22 23.22 6.35
C VAL A 113 4.23 23.46 5.22
N LYS A 114 3.61 24.66 5.16
CA LYS A 114 2.68 25.01 4.11
C LYS A 114 3.31 24.91 2.73
N ARG A 115 4.54 25.44 2.55
CA ARG A 115 5.27 25.35 1.29
C ARG A 115 5.57 23.91 0.87
N ILE A 116 5.96 23.04 1.83
CA ILE A 116 6.16 21.62 1.56
C ILE A 116 4.85 20.97 1.09
N VAL A 117 3.75 21.22 1.81
CA VAL A 117 2.43 20.68 1.47
C VAL A 117 2.00 21.11 0.06
N ASP A 118 2.21 22.38 -0.31
CA ASP A 118 1.88 22.91 -1.64
C ASP A 118 2.72 22.23 -2.75
N ILE A 119 4.02 22.00 -2.51
CA ILE A 119 4.92 21.29 -3.45
C ILE A 119 4.42 19.85 -3.72
N PHE A 120 3.95 19.18 -2.68
CA PHE A 120 3.43 17.81 -2.79
C PHE A 120 1.95 17.76 -3.18
N HIS A 121 1.32 18.89 -3.54
CA HIS A 121 -0.09 19.00 -3.87
C HIS A 121 -1.01 18.42 -2.80
N GLY A 122 -0.66 18.67 -1.54
CA GLY A 122 -1.44 18.26 -0.39
C GLY A 122 -2.36 19.37 0.10
N HIS A 123 -3.07 19.09 1.17
CA HIS A 123 -3.99 20.02 1.82
C HIS A 123 -3.75 20.07 3.32
N VAL A 124 -3.83 21.25 3.91
CA VAL A 124 -3.98 21.38 5.36
C VAL A 124 -5.48 21.26 5.66
N ILE A 125 -5.87 20.17 6.30
CA ILE A 125 -7.28 19.84 6.59
C ILE A 125 -7.73 20.26 7.98
N ASP A 126 -6.78 20.46 8.89
CA ASP A 126 -7.02 20.99 10.23
C ASP A 126 -5.81 21.79 10.72
N MET A 127 -6.08 22.85 11.48
CA MET A 127 -5.01 23.68 12.07
C MET A 127 -5.40 24.23 13.43
N THR A 128 -4.41 24.31 14.31
CA THR A 128 -4.47 25.04 15.59
C THR A 128 -3.35 26.07 15.64
N ASP A 129 -3.18 26.75 16.75
CA ASP A 129 -2.09 27.72 16.93
C ASP A 129 -0.70 27.04 16.86
N THR A 130 -0.61 25.77 17.15
CA THR A 130 0.65 25.02 17.28
C THR A 130 0.77 23.80 16.38
N THR A 131 -0.30 23.40 15.68
CA THR A 131 -0.31 22.18 14.85
C THR A 131 -0.96 22.38 13.50
N TYR A 132 -0.51 21.58 12.52
CA TYR A 132 -1.20 21.34 11.26
C TYR A 132 -1.48 19.85 11.09
N THR A 133 -2.66 19.50 10.57
CA THR A 133 -2.97 18.18 10.03
C THR A 133 -3.01 18.27 8.50
N ILE A 134 -2.15 17.49 7.87
CA ILE A 134 -1.87 17.50 6.44
C ILE A 134 -2.46 16.23 5.82
N GLU A 135 -3.12 16.38 4.67
CA GLU A 135 -3.57 15.28 3.82
C GLU A 135 -2.79 15.30 2.51
N VAL A 136 -2.23 14.17 2.11
CA VAL A 136 -1.60 13.99 0.79
C VAL A 136 -2.00 12.65 0.20
N THR A 137 -2.26 12.64 -1.11
CA THR A 137 -2.46 11.41 -1.89
C THR A 137 -1.34 11.27 -2.91
N GLY A 138 -0.79 10.08 -3.03
CA GLY A 138 0.30 9.79 -3.97
C GLY A 138 0.61 8.30 -4.08
N ASP A 139 1.58 7.97 -4.92
CA ASP A 139 2.26 6.68 -4.90
C ASP A 139 3.27 6.58 -3.75
N SER A 140 3.86 5.41 -3.56
CA SER A 140 4.82 5.17 -2.48
C SER A 140 6.00 6.15 -2.53
N GLU A 141 6.54 6.42 -3.72
CA GLU A 141 7.70 7.30 -3.89
C GLU A 141 7.37 8.73 -3.45
N LYS A 142 6.20 9.25 -3.84
CA LYS A 142 5.74 10.57 -3.43
C LYS A 142 5.54 10.67 -1.92
N ILE A 143 4.92 9.67 -1.31
CA ILE A 143 4.68 9.64 0.14
C ILE A 143 6.01 9.57 0.91
N ASP A 144 6.95 8.75 0.48
CA ASP A 144 8.26 8.65 1.12
C ASP A 144 9.08 9.95 0.95
N ALA A 145 8.99 10.59 -0.21
CA ALA A 145 9.62 11.88 -0.44
C ALA A 145 9.02 12.99 0.46
N LEU A 146 7.71 12.99 0.68
CA LEU A 146 7.05 13.91 1.61
C LEU A 146 7.54 13.69 3.05
N LEU A 147 7.59 12.44 3.51
CA LEU A 147 8.07 12.11 4.87
C LEU A 147 9.54 12.53 5.04
N LYS A 148 10.38 12.34 4.02
CA LYS A 148 11.76 12.83 4.00
C LYS A 148 11.83 14.35 4.04
N ALA A 149 10.98 15.06 3.31
CA ALA A 149 10.94 16.53 3.33
C ALA A 149 10.53 17.08 4.70
N LEU A 150 9.69 16.37 5.43
CA LEU A 150 9.21 16.74 6.77
C LEU A 150 10.11 16.21 7.92
N HIS A 151 11.24 15.54 7.65
CA HIS A 151 12.04 14.85 8.67
C HIS A 151 12.53 15.73 9.82
N HIS A 152 12.72 17.04 9.58
CA HIS A 152 13.16 18.03 10.57
C HIS A 152 12.01 18.69 11.33
N ILE A 153 10.76 18.42 10.93
CA ILE A 153 9.55 18.87 11.59
C ILE A 153 9.09 17.79 12.57
N THR A 154 8.68 18.17 13.76
CA THR A 154 8.16 17.22 14.73
C THR A 154 6.82 16.66 14.27
N MET A 155 6.82 15.41 13.82
CA MET A 155 5.60 14.66 13.50
C MET A 155 5.01 14.11 14.80
N LEU A 156 3.75 14.45 15.06
CA LEU A 156 3.00 14.00 16.25
C LEU A 156 2.25 12.71 15.99
N GLU A 157 1.74 12.55 14.76
CA GLU A 157 0.96 11.38 14.36
C GLU A 157 1.03 11.19 12.85
N VAL A 158 1.10 9.95 12.41
CA VAL A 158 1.04 9.57 10.99
C VAL A 158 0.06 8.43 10.82
N VAL A 159 -0.90 8.59 9.91
CA VAL A 159 -1.89 7.57 9.56
C VAL A 159 -1.83 7.34 8.05
N ARG A 160 -1.76 6.08 7.63
CA ARG A 160 -1.72 5.68 6.22
C ARG A 160 -2.90 4.77 5.88
N SER A 161 -3.51 4.97 4.72
CA SER A 161 -4.59 4.09 4.26
C SER A 161 -4.08 2.72 3.78
N GLY A 162 -2.82 2.63 3.39
CA GLY A 162 -2.31 1.56 2.56
C GLY A 162 -2.58 1.82 1.07
N GLN A 163 -1.93 1.01 0.22
CA GLN A 163 -1.98 1.20 -1.23
C GLN A 163 -3.28 0.69 -1.84
N LEU A 164 -3.85 1.49 -2.75
CA LEU A 164 -4.86 1.09 -3.70
C LEU A 164 -4.18 0.83 -5.04
N GLY A 165 -4.43 -0.33 -5.67
CA GLY A 165 -3.85 -0.71 -6.95
C GLY A 165 -4.90 -1.00 -8.01
N MET A 166 -4.64 -0.52 -9.24
CA MET A 166 -5.50 -0.75 -10.39
C MET A 166 -4.67 -0.89 -11.67
N GLY A 167 -4.92 -1.93 -12.44
CA GLY A 167 -4.32 -2.10 -13.77
C GLY A 167 -4.70 -0.96 -14.71
N ARG A 168 -3.81 -0.60 -15.62
CA ARG A 168 -4.06 0.43 -16.64
C ARG A 168 -4.82 -0.14 -17.85
N GLY A 169 -5.45 0.75 -18.61
CA GLY A 169 -6.15 0.42 -19.85
C GLY A 169 -7.51 -0.21 -19.62
N SER A 170 -7.89 -1.14 -20.50
CA SER A 170 -9.21 -1.79 -20.49
C SER A 170 -9.27 -3.07 -19.65
N SER A 171 -8.17 -3.50 -19.05
CA SER A 171 -8.14 -4.68 -18.18
C SER A 171 -8.78 -4.36 -16.84
N GLY A 172 -9.99 -4.88 -16.60
CA GLY A 172 -10.71 -4.77 -15.34
C GLY A 172 -10.66 -6.06 -14.54
N MET A 173 -11.01 -5.94 -13.25
CA MET A 173 -11.18 -7.09 -12.34
C MET A 173 -12.62 -7.61 -12.33
N VAL A 174 -13.53 -6.91 -12.95
CA VAL A 174 -14.96 -7.28 -13.07
C VAL A 174 -15.23 -7.77 -14.46
#